data_15db9d9d4a1fee356fe17c7d1f4f6888
#
_entry.id   15db9d9d4a1fee356fe17c7d1f4f6888
#
_cell.length_a   1.000
_cell.length_b   1.000
_cell.length_c   1.000
_cell.angle_alpha   90.00
_cell.angle_beta   90.00
_cell.angle_gamma   90.00
#
_symmetry.space_group_name_H-M   'P 1'
#
loop_
_entity.id
_entity.type
_entity.pdbx_description
1 polymer ?
#
loop_
_entity_poly.entity_id
_entity_poly.type
_entity_poly.pdbx_seq_one_letter_code
_entity_poly.pdbx_strand_id
1 'polypeptide(L)'
;MDNSEQIEDLVSLSFSETRVLGSLIEKELTTPEYYPMSLNGLTNACNQKNNRNPKSDLGEDEVSQAIEELRIKRLAHRVDLVGSRVPKFQHNAEKQLDLIKAERAILAELLNRGPQTSGEINSRASRMFSFDGLSDVEDTLTDMSQRSPSLVGLMDPIPGRKERRWFHKLAPVPKVEHLESSSPVFVPSADKRLDQVEGMIEEFKDLKEEVEALRYQLRELSDNYRQFRTQFE
;
A
#
# COMPACT_ATOMS: atom_id res chain seq x y z
N MET A 1 -4.99 31.12 -12.61
CA MET A 1 -5.09 30.60 -11.25
C MET A 1 -3.93 29.63 -11.10
N ASP A 2 -3.02 29.97 -10.22
CA ASP A 2 -1.70 29.36 -10.15
C ASP A 2 -1.82 27.96 -9.55
N ASN A 3 -1.28 26.97 -10.27
CA ASN A 3 -1.32 25.55 -9.88
C ASN A 3 -0.55 25.29 -8.56
N SER A 4 0.30 26.22 -8.16
CA SER A 4 1.10 26.18 -6.94
C SER A 4 0.28 26.35 -5.64
N GLU A 5 -0.74 27.23 -5.64
CA GLU A 5 -1.61 27.40 -4.46
C GLU A 5 -2.51 26.19 -4.20
N GLN A 6 -2.91 25.44 -5.25
CA GLN A 6 -3.74 24.24 -5.11
C GLN A 6 -2.96 23.03 -4.54
N ILE A 7 -1.65 23.06 -4.55
CA ILE A 7 -0.79 21.96 -4.12
C ILE A 7 -0.34 22.14 -2.65
N GLU A 8 -0.29 23.37 -2.15
CA GLU A 8 -0.09 23.59 -0.70
C GLU A 8 -1.26 23.05 0.14
N ASP A 9 -2.50 23.11 -0.35
CA ASP A 9 -3.66 22.45 0.27
C ASP A 9 -3.68 20.92 0.11
N LEU A 10 -2.99 20.37 -0.91
CA LEU A 10 -2.83 18.93 -1.12
C LEU A 10 -1.85 18.29 -0.11
N VAL A 11 -1.01 19.07 0.53
CA VAL A 11 0.20 18.63 1.24
C VAL A 11 -0.04 18.24 2.71
N SER A 12 -1.28 18.20 3.20
CA SER A 12 -1.55 17.77 4.57
C SER A 12 -2.52 16.59 4.61
N LEU A 13 -2.01 15.40 4.27
CA LEU A 13 -2.75 14.16 4.49
C LEU A 13 -2.68 13.75 5.96
N SER A 14 -3.80 13.32 6.52
CA SER A 14 -3.84 12.61 7.79
C SER A 14 -3.20 11.22 7.67
N PHE A 15 -3.00 10.55 8.80
CA PHE A 15 -2.51 9.17 8.81
C PHE A 15 -3.43 8.22 8.02
N SER A 16 -4.75 8.32 8.22
CA SER A 16 -5.73 7.47 7.54
C SER A 16 -5.75 7.74 6.03
N GLU A 17 -5.71 9.02 5.61
CA GLU A 17 -5.61 9.39 4.20
C GLU A 17 -4.32 8.87 3.55
N THR A 18 -3.19 9.01 4.24
CA THR A 18 -1.88 8.49 3.80
C THR A 18 -1.94 6.99 3.59
N ARG A 19 -2.52 6.24 4.55
CA ARG A 19 -2.66 4.79 4.49
C ARG A 19 -3.59 4.36 3.36
N VAL A 20 -4.72 5.02 3.20
CA VAL A 20 -5.71 4.73 2.14
C VAL A 20 -5.10 4.98 0.76
N LEU A 21 -4.45 6.13 0.55
CA LEU A 21 -3.81 6.46 -0.72
C LEU A 21 -2.69 5.46 -1.06
N GLY A 22 -1.80 5.19 -0.11
CA GLY A 22 -0.72 4.22 -0.28
C GLY A 22 -1.22 2.82 -0.59
N SER A 23 -2.31 2.39 0.06
CA SER A 23 -2.94 1.08 -0.20
C SER A 23 -3.57 1.01 -1.58
N LEU A 24 -4.25 2.06 -2.05
CA LEU A 24 -4.82 2.13 -3.38
C LEU A 24 -3.75 2.03 -4.47
N ILE A 25 -2.66 2.81 -4.36
CA ILE A 25 -1.55 2.77 -5.33
C ILE A 25 -0.88 1.38 -5.32
N GLU A 26 -0.60 0.84 -4.13
CA GLU A 26 -0.01 -0.50 -4.01
C GLU A 26 -0.87 -1.55 -4.70
N LYS A 27 -2.18 -1.57 -4.46
CA LYS A 27 -3.09 -2.59 -5.01
C LYS A 27 -3.31 -2.45 -6.52
N GLU A 28 -3.31 -1.25 -7.05
CA GLU A 28 -3.27 -1.05 -8.51
C GLU A 28 -2.06 -1.73 -9.14
N LEU A 29 -0.88 -1.61 -8.51
CA LEU A 29 0.37 -2.11 -9.05
C LEU A 29 0.61 -3.62 -8.80
N THR A 30 0.08 -4.17 -7.70
CA THR A 30 0.34 -5.57 -7.29
C THR A 30 -0.78 -6.54 -7.61
N THR A 31 -2.04 -6.08 -7.60
CA THR A 31 -3.22 -6.92 -7.79
C THR A 31 -4.29 -6.20 -8.64
N PRO A 32 -3.95 -5.83 -9.90
CA PRO A 32 -4.82 -5.04 -10.77
C PRO A 32 -6.17 -5.72 -11.05
N GLU A 33 -6.25 -7.05 -10.97
CA GLU A 33 -7.48 -7.84 -11.13
C GLU A 33 -8.52 -7.58 -10.03
N TYR A 34 -8.09 -7.09 -8.86
CA TYR A 34 -8.97 -6.70 -7.74
C TYR A 34 -9.16 -5.19 -7.62
N TYR A 35 -8.68 -4.44 -8.60
CA TYR A 35 -8.76 -2.99 -8.64
C TYR A 35 -9.76 -2.52 -9.71
N PRO A 36 -10.60 -1.51 -9.48
CA PRO A 36 -10.75 -0.69 -8.27
C PRO A 36 -11.39 -1.43 -7.08
N MET A 37 -11.15 -0.94 -5.86
CA MET A 37 -11.47 -1.64 -4.61
C MET A 37 -12.81 -1.22 -4.01
N SER A 38 -13.53 -2.18 -3.39
CA SER A 38 -14.66 -1.86 -2.50
C SER A 38 -14.15 -1.27 -1.18
N LEU A 39 -15.03 -0.61 -0.40
CA LEU A 39 -14.67 -0.09 0.92
C LEU A 39 -14.11 -1.17 1.84
N ASN A 40 -14.80 -2.30 1.96
CA ASN A 40 -14.32 -3.45 2.74
C ASN A 40 -12.95 -3.95 2.28
N GLY A 41 -12.75 -4.14 0.95
CA GLY A 41 -11.45 -4.55 0.40
C GLY A 41 -10.34 -3.53 0.72
N LEU A 42 -10.65 -2.24 0.68
CA LEU A 42 -9.73 -1.16 1.00
C LEU A 42 -9.38 -1.13 2.49
N THR A 43 -10.38 -1.31 3.37
CA THR A 43 -10.17 -1.43 4.83
C THR A 43 -9.23 -2.59 5.16
N ASN A 44 -9.46 -3.76 4.56
CA ASN A 44 -8.57 -4.90 4.71
C ASN A 44 -7.16 -4.61 4.19
N ALA A 45 -7.03 -3.91 3.06
CA ALA A 45 -5.73 -3.52 2.52
C ALA A 45 -4.99 -2.53 3.43
N CYS A 46 -5.68 -1.59 4.06
CA CYS A 46 -5.10 -0.65 5.02
C CYS A 46 -4.53 -1.36 6.26
N ASN A 47 -5.23 -2.40 6.74
CA ASN A 47 -4.93 -3.10 7.99
C ASN A 47 -4.08 -4.36 7.81
N GLN A 48 -3.48 -4.57 6.64
CA GLN A 48 -2.60 -5.72 6.41
C GLN A 48 -1.51 -5.81 7.48
N LYS A 49 -1.25 -7.02 8.00
CA LYS A 49 -0.21 -7.27 9.02
C LYS A 49 1.20 -7.04 8.49
N ASN A 50 1.38 -7.26 7.18
CA ASN A 50 2.64 -7.08 6.47
C ASN A 50 2.58 -5.82 5.60
N ASN A 51 3.76 -5.27 5.28
CA ASN A 51 3.91 -4.12 4.39
C ASN A 51 3.26 -2.82 4.92
N ARG A 52 3.05 -2.70 6.23
CA ARG A 52 2.51 -1.52 6.92
C ARG A 52 3.38 -1.19 8.13
N ASN A 53 3.79 0.09 8.21
CA ASN A 53 4.51 0.61 9.35
C ASN A 53 4.12 2.09 9.59
N PRO A 54 3.53 2.43 10.73
CA PRO A 54 3.07 1.50 11.77
C PRO A 54 1.92 0.61 11.27
N LYS A 55 1.67 -0.51 11.93
CA LYS A 55 0.44 -1.29 11.72
C LYS A 55 -0.75 -0.46 12.14
N SER A 56 -1.87 -0.63 11.47
CA SER A 56 -3.13 0.07 11.74
C SER A 56 -4.27 -0.93 11.93
N ASP A 57 -5.30 -0.46 12.61
CA ASP A 57 -6.58 -1.15 12.78
C ASP A 57 -7.71 -0.13 12.53
N LEU A 58 -7.75 0.39 11.29
CA LEU A 58 -8.71 1.40 10.88
C LEU A 58 -10.09 0.74 10.68
N GLY A 59 -11.12 1.35 11.26
CA GLY A 59 -12.51 0.96 11.00
C GLY A 59 -12.97 1.34 9.58
N GLU A 60 -14.04 0.71 9.09
CA GLU A 60 -14.62 1.06 7.79
C GLU A 60 -15.07 2.53 7.74
N ASP A 61 -15.58 3.09 8.84
CA ASP A 61 -15.99 4.50 8.93
C ASP A 61 -14.79 5.45 8.76
N GLU A 62 -13.65 5.13 9.38
CA GLU A 62 -12.41 5.92 9.25
C GLU A 62 -11.86 5.85 7.82
N VAL A 63 -11.88 4.68 7.20
CA VAL A 63 -11.46 4.50 5.80
C VAL A 63 -12.43 5.21 4.86
N SER A 64 -13.74 5.15 5.14
CA SER A 64 -14.77 5.87 4.38
C SER A 64 -14.57 7.38 4.44
N GLN A 65 -14.30 7.92 5.60
CA GLN A 65 -14.00 9.34 5.78
C GLN A 65 -12.71 9.72 5.05
N ALA A 66 -11.64 8.94 5.21
CA ALA A 66 -10.37 9.21 4.56
C ALA A 66 -10.47 9.19 3.02
N ILE A 67 -11.26 8.27 2.45
CA ILE A 67 -11.46 8.22 1.00
C ILE A 67 -12.27 9.44 0.50
N GLU A 68 -13.25 9.94 1.25
CA GLU A 68 -14.00 11.16 0.91
C GLU A 68 -13.09 12.40 0.96
N GLU A 69 -12.23 12.53 1.97
CA GLU A 69 -11.24 13.61 2.03
C GLU A 69 -10.24 13.55 0.86
N LEU A 70 -9.77 12.35 0.50
CA LEU A 70 -8.94 12.16 -0.70
C LEU A 70 -9.67 12.51 -2.00
N ARG A 71 -11.00 12.30 -2.07
CA ARG A 71 -11.82 12.70 -3.21
C ARG A 71 -11.94 14.23 -3.31
N ILE A 72 -12.14 14.91 -2.19
CA ILE A 72 -12.13 16.38 -2.12
C ILE A 72 -10.78 16.92 -2.63
N LYS A 73 -9.68 16.29 -2.21
CA LYS A 73 -8.31 16.61 -2.65
C LYS A 73 -8.00 16.12 -4.07
N ARG A 74 -8.94 15.50 -4.78
CA ARG A 74 -8.80 14.94 -6.13
C ARG A 74 -7.76 13.82 -6.26
N LEU A 75 -7.32 13.25 -5.15
CA LEU A 75 -6.36 12.15 -5.10
C LEU A 75 -7.00 10.77 -5.25
N ALA A 76 -8.32 10.69 -5.11
CA ALA A 76 -9.10 9.49 -5.33
C ALA A 76 -10.44 9.82 -5.98
N HIS A 77 -11.11 8.81 -6.54
CA HIS A 77 -12.47 8.92 -7.04
C HIS A 77 -13.24 7.61 -6.92
N ARG A 78 -14.56 7.74 -6.89
CA ARG A 78 -15.48 6.62 -6.90
C ARG A 78 -15.73 6.16 -8.33
N VAL A 79 -15.85 4.86 -8.51
CA VAL A 79 -16.19 4.22 -9.79
C VAL A 79 -17.38 3.30 -9.57
N ASP A 80 -18.44 3.52 -10.33
CA ASP A 80 -19.61 2.65 -10.33
C ASP A 80 -19.48 1.71 -11.54
N LEU A 81 -19.13 0.46 -11.28
CA LEU A 81 -18.97 -0.56 -12.32
C LEU A 81 -20.33 -1.20 -12.67
N VAL A 82 -20.60 -1.38 -13.96
CA VAL A 82 -21.81 -2.09 -14.43
C VAL A 82 -21.83 -3.50 -13.84
N GLY A 83 -22.93 -3.85 -13.16
CA GLY A 83 -23.10 -5.14 -12.49
C GLY A 83 -22.54 -5.21 -11.07
N SER A 84 -21.85 -4.21 -10.58
CA SER A 84 -21.42 -4.11 -9.17
C SER A 84 -22.53 -3.49 -8.32
N ARG A 85 -22.87 -4.15 -7.20
CA ARG A 85 -23.85 -3.63 -6.23
C ARG A 85 -23.23 -2.66 -5.22
N VAL A 86 -21.92 -2.58 -5.16
CA VAL A 86 -21.19 -1.75 -4.20
C VAL A 86 -20.26 -0.78 -4.93
N PRO A 87 -20.12 0.46 -4.43
CA PRO A 87 -19.21 1.42 -5.00
C PRO A 87 -17.76 0.91 -4.91
N LYS A 88 -16.98 1.27 -5.89
CA LYS A 88 -15.54 0.99 -5.95
C LYS A 88 -14.77 2.31 -5.90
N PHE A 89 -13.54 2.25 -5.46
CA PHE A 89 -12.65 3.39 -5.31
C PHE A 89 -11.31 3.14 -5.98
N GLN A 90 -10.79 4.18 -6.61
CA GLN A 90 -9.45 4.17 -7.19
C GLN A 90 -8.74 5.51 -6.92
N HIS A 91 -7.40 5.47 -6.89
CA HIS A 91 -6.62 6.69 -6.77
C HIS A 91 -6.55 7.46 -8.11
N ASN A 92 -6.21 8.73 -8.00
CA ASN A 92 -5.93 9.61 -9.14
C ASN A 92 -4.53 10.26 -9.02
N ALA A 93 -3.66 9.66 -8.20
CA ALA A 93 -2.35 10.22 -7.89
C ALA A 93 -1.47 10.33 -9.14
N GLU A 94 -1.59 9.39 -10.09
CA GLU A 94 -0.87 9.44 -11.37
C GLU A 94 -1.09 10.78 -12.08
N LYS A 95 -2.35 11.17 -12.26
CA LYS A 95 -2.70 12.40 -12.99
C LYS A 95 -2.52 13.66 -12.12
N GLN A 96 -2.87 13.56 -10.83
CA GLN A 96 -2.88 14.71 -9.94
C GLN A 96 -1.47 15.14 -9.52
N LEU A 97 -0.55 14.18 -9.40
CA LEU A 97 0.83 14.40 -9.00
C LEU A 97 1.83 14.17 -10.15
N ASP A 98 1.33 13.93 -11.36
CA ASP A 98 2.12 13.65 -12.57
C ASP A 98 3.21 12.59 -12.35
N LEU A 99 2.76 11.38 -11.93
CA LEU A 99 3.64 10.29 -11.53
C LEU A 99 3.78 9.22 -12.60
N ILE A 100 5.01 8.85 -12.94
CA ILE A 100 5.29 7.62 -13.68
C ILE A 100 5.18 6.38 -12.76
N LYS A 101 5.18 5.18 -13.36
CA LYS A 101 4.97 3.93 -12.60
C LYS A 101 6.04 3.69 -11.53
N ALA A 102 7.31 3.99 -11.82
CA ALA A 102 8.41 3.88 -10.86
C ALA A 102 8.19 4.77 -9.63
N GLU A 103 7.80 6.02 -9.83
CA GLU A 103 7.52 6.98 -8.78
C GLU A 103 6.29 6.59 -7.93
N ARG A 104 5.25 6.02 -8.57
CA ARG A 104 4.09 5.47 -7.86
C ARG A 104 4.51 4.33 -6.92
N ALA A 105 5.40 3.44 -7.37
CA ALA A 105 5.91 2.35 -6.54
C ALA A 105 6.69 2.85 -5.32
N ILE A 106 7.57 3.83 -5.50
CA ILE A 106 8.30 4.49 -4.40
C ILE A 106 7.35 5.20 -3.45
N LEU A 107 6.42 5.99 -3.99
CA LEU A 107 5.47 6.74 -3.19
C LEU A 107 4.58 5.80 -2.36
N ALA A 108 4.07 4.71 -2.94
CA ALA A 108 3.28 3.71 -2.23
C ALA A 108 4.03 3.08 -1.03
N GLU A 109 5.32 2.78 -1.21
CA GLU A 109 6.16 2.28 -0.11
C GLU A 109 6.33 3.31 1.01
N LEU A 110 6.61 4.57 0.65
CA LEU A 110 6.79 5.64 1.63
C LEU A 110 5.48 5.98 2.37
N LEU A 111 4.33 5.97 1.68
CA LEU A 111 3.02 6.18 2.29
C LEU A 111 2.62 5.05 3.25
N ASN A 112 2.93 3.81 2.90
CA ASN A 112 2.55 2.64 3.70
C ASN A 112 3.50 2.34 4.86
N ARG A 113 4.79 2.73 4.75
CA ARG A 113 5.81 2.34 5.73
C ARG A 113 6.57 3.51 6.37
N GLY A 114 6.30 4.74 5.91
CA GLY A 114 7.03 5.92 6.39
C GLY A 114 8.47 5.98 5.86
N PRO A 115 9.38 6.66 6.56
CA PRO A 115 10.73 6.93 6.09
C PRO A 115 11.60 5.69 5.93
N GLN A 116 12.26 5.56 4.76
CA GLN A 116 13.08 4.40 4.39
C GLN A 116 14.38 4.82 3.72
N THR A 117 15.42 3.99 3.81
CA THR A 117 16.66 4.15 3.02
C THR A 117 16.43 3.75 1.56
N SER A 118 17.28 4.21 0.64
CA SER A 118 17.20 3.81 -0.78
C SER A 118 17.25 2.29 -0.95
N GLY A 119 18.09 1.60 -0.15
CA GLY A 119 18.20 0.14 -0.17
C GLY A 119 16.93 -0.57 0.29
N GLU A 120 16.25 -0.05 1.34
CA GLU A 120 14.96 -0.57 1.80
C GLU A 120 13.87 -0.38 0.74
N ILE A 121 13.83 0.78 0.07
CA ILE A 121 12.88 1.08 -1.01
C ILE A 121 13.14 0.14 -2.19
N ASN A 122 14.38 -0.01 -2.64
CA ASN A 122 14.74 -0.90 -3.73
C ASN A 122 14.25 -2.34 -3.51
N SER A 123 14.52 -2.87 -2.30
CA SER A 123 14.10 -4.24 -1.96
C SER A 123 12.57 -4.41 -1.89
N ARG A 124 11.85 -3.40 -1.38
CA ARG A 124 10.42 -3.51 -1.08
C ARG A 124 9.52 -3.10 -2.23
N ALA A 125 9.93 -2.09 -3.02
CA ALA A 125 9.17 -1.60 -4.16
C ALA A 125 9.29 -2.51 -5.39
N SER A 126 10.28 -3.44 -5.43
CA SER A 126 10.51 -4.38 -6.53
C SER A 126 9.28 -5.24 -6.89
N ARG A 127 8.37 -5.47 -5.95
CA ARG A 127 7.10 -6.17 -6.18
C ARG A 127 6.08 -5.33 -6.97
N MET A 128 6.25 -4.01 -7.04
CA MET A 128 5.38 -3.06 -7.74
C MET A 128 5.98 -2.57 -9.05
N PHE A 129 7.30 -2.41 -9.08
CA PHE A 129 8.05 -1.98 -10.27
C PHE A 129 9.45 -2.58 -10.23
N SER A 130 9.91 -3.11 -11.38
CA SER A 130 11.25 -3.68 -11.52
C SER A 130 12.26 -2.56 -11.80
N PHE A 131 12.99 -2.16 -10.78
CA PHE A 131 14.12 -1.23 -10.92
C PHE A 131 15.36 -1.96 -11.41
N ASP A 132 16.16 -1.29 -12.24
CA ASP A 132 17.42 -1.85 -12.76
C ASP A 132 18.53 -1.93 -11.68
N GLY A 133 18.25 -1.44 -10.48
CA GLY A 133 19.14 -1.51 -9.33
C GLY A 133 18.96 -0.34 -8.37
N LEU A 134 19.86 -0.22 -7.41
CA LEU A 134 19.82 0.82 -6.40
C LEU A 134 19.97 2.23 -7.01
N SER A 135 20.81 2.37 -8.04
CA SER A 135 21.02 3.66 -8.73
C SER A 135 19.73 4.20 -9.34
N ASP A 136 18.94 3.33 -10.00
CA ASP A 136 17.67 3.71 -10.62
C ASP A 136 16.65 4.24 -9.57
N VAL A 137 16.62 3.61 -8.38
CA VAL A 137 15.83 4.11 -7.25
C VAL A 137 16.32 5.47 -6.75
N GLU A 138 17.65 5.65 -6.63
CA GLU A 138 18.25 6.90 -6.17
C GLU A 138 18.03 8.05 -7.16
N ASP A 139 18.15 7.77 -8.45
CA ASP A 139 17.87 8.74 -9.52
C ASP A 139 16.38 9.14 -9.49
N THR A 140 15.46 8.16 -9.42
CA THR A 140 14.03 8.41 -9.31
C THR A 140 13.67 9.24 -8.07
N LEU A 141 14.25 8.94 -6.90
CA LEU A 141 14.05 9.69 -5.66
C LEU A 141 14.59 11.13 -5.78
N THR A 142 15.73 11.29 -6.44
CA THR A 142 16.33 12.59 -6.69
C THR A 142 15.44 13.43 -7.57
N ASP A 143 14.93 12.89 -8.66
CA ASP A 143 14.00 13.56 -9.57
C ASP A 143 12.72 13.98 -8.84
N MET A 144 12.11 13.07 -8.06
CA MET A 144 10.93 13.37 -7.23
C MET A 144 11.19 14.48 -6.20
N SER A 145 12.43 14.60 -5.71
CA SER A 145 12.82 15.61 -4.72
C SER A 145 13.07 17.00 -5.33
N GLN A 146 13.46 17.04 -6.61
CA GLN A 146 13.79 18.27 -7.34
C GLN A 146 12.58 18.90 -8.04
N ARG A 147 11.45 18.20 -8.10
CA ARG A 147 10.20 18.73 -8.67
C ARG A 147 9.68 19.94 -7.89
N SER A 148 8.88 20.75 -8.53
CA SER A 148 8.11 21.83 -7.91
C SER A 148 6.61 21.55 -8.10
N PRO A 149 5.91 21.20 -7.03
CA PRO A 149 6.36 20.91 -5.68
C PRO A 149 7.09 19.58 -5.55
N SER A 150 8.02 19.48 -4.62
CA SER A 150 8.72 18.23 -4.35
C SER A 150 7.83 17.24 -3.58
N LEU A 151 7.84 15.97 -4.02
CA LEU A 151 6.98 14.92 -3.44
C LEU A 151 7.67 14.12 -2.34
N VAL A 152 9.00 14.09 -2.35
CA VAL A 152 9.82 13.40 -1.35
C VAL A 152 10.91 14.33 -0.81
N GLY A 153 11.40 14.00 0.37
CA GLY A 153 12.52 14.70 1.00
C GLY A 153 13.46 13.73 1.68
N LEU A 154 14.68 14.16 1.91
CA LEU A 154 15.71 13.40 2.62
C LEU A 154 15.81 13.92 4.03
N MET A 155 15.63 13.04 5.02
CA MET A 155 15.73 13.41 6.45
C MET A 155 17.16 13.80 6.82
N ASP A 156 17.29 14.62 7.87
CA ASP A 156 18.56 14.87 8.48
C ASP A 156 19.19 13.57 9.02
N PRO A 157 20.53 13.49 9.08
CA PRO A 157 21.21 12.32 9.61
C PRO A 157 20.77 12.03 11.05
N ILE A 158 20.35 10.79 11.30
CA ILE A 158 19.99 10.34 12.66
C ILE A 158 21.28 9.95 13.39
N PRO A 159 21.56 10.47 14.61
CA PRO A 159 22.73 10.09 15.37
C PRO A 159 22.89 8.57 15.50
N GLY A 160 24.08 8.05 15.19
CA GLY A 160 24.36 6.61 15.23
C GLY A 160 23.91 5.80 13.99
N ARG A 161 23.26 6.41 13.01
CA ARG A 161 22.90 5.78 11.72
C ARG A 161 23.70 6.42 10.58
N LYS A 162 24.28 5.58 9.72
CA LYS A 162 25.10 6.04 8.58
C LYS A 162 24.23 6.47 7.39
N GLU A 163 23.08 5.84 7.20
CA GLU A 163 22.23 6.05 6.03
C GLU A 163 21.09 7.01 6.35
N ARG A 164 20.85 7.94 5.41
CA ARG A 164 19.74 8.88 5.48
C ARG A 164 18.47 8.20 4.96
N ARG A 165 17.30 8.69 5.43
CA ARG A 165 16.00 8.14 5.05
C ARG A 165 15.23 9.13 4.21
N TRP A 166 14.62 8.63 3.15
CA TRP A 166 13.66 9.35 2.33
C TRP A 166 12.27 9.28 2.95
N PHE A 167 11.51 10.35 2.87
CA PHE A 167 10.12 10.43 3.33
C PHE A 167 9.26 11.13 2.27
N HIS A 168 7.95 10.84 2.24
CA HIS A 168 7.01 11.59 1.40
C HIS A 168 6.64 12.92 2.05
N LYS A 169 6.37 13.94 1.23
CA LYS A 169 5.97 15.29 1.69
C LYS A 169 4.46 15.52 1.66
N LEU A 170 3.65 14.51 1.43
CA LEU A 170 2.19 14.60 1.40
C LEU A 170 1.55 14.59 2.81
N ALA A 171 2.34 14.59 3.87
CA ALA A 171 1.91 14.69 5.26
C ALA A 171 3.00 15.41 6.07
N PRO A 172 2.71 15.87 7.29
CA PRO A 172 3.72 16.45 8.16
C PRO A 172 4.93 15.54 8.32
N VAL A 173 6.11 16.13 8.36
CA VAL A 173 7.39 15.39 8.50
C VAL A 173 7.35 14.53 9.76
N PRO A 174 7.60 13.21 9.68
CA PRO A 174 7.62 12.33 10.84
C PRO A 174 8.69 12.78 11.83
N LYS A 175 8.35 12.88 13.12
CA LYS A 175 9.34 13.15 14.17
C LYS A 175 10.29 11.96 14.33
N VAL A 176 11.57 12.23 14.56
CA VAL A 176 12.63 11.21 14.69
C VAL A 176 12.34 10.21 15.82
N GLU A 177 11.65 10.63 16.87
CA GLU A 177 11.26 9.81 18.02
C GLU A 177 10.41 8.57 17.64
N HIS A 178 9.66 8.63 16.53
CA HIS A 178 8.88 7.50 16.05
C HIS A 178 9.66 6.51 15.16
N LEU A 179 10.92 6.81 14.83
CA LEU A 179 11.78 5.96 14.02
C LEU A 179 12.57 4.94 14.84
N GLU A 180 12.61 5.09 16.16
CA GLU A 180 13.34 4.18 17.04
C GLU A 180 12.68 2.80 17.17
N SER A 181 11.39 2.69 16.87
CA SER A 181 10.65 1.43 16.90
C SER A 181 10.81 0.57 15.63
N SER A 182 11.37 1.11 14.56
CA SER A 182 11.79 0.29 13.43
C SER A 182 13.16 -0.30 13.77
N SER A 183 13.15 -1.48 14.41
CA SER A 183 14.34 -2.29 14.63
C SER A 183 15.20 -2.33 13.37
N PRO A 184 16.54 -2.31 13.48
CA PRO A 184 17.39 -2.57 12.34
C PRO A 184 16.87 -3.85 11.68
N VAL A 185 16.81 -3.86 10.36
CA VAL A 185 16.59 -5.10 9.62
C VAL A 185 17.76 -6.00 10.01
N PHE A 186 17.53 -6.82 11.03
CA PHE A 186 18.40 -7.93 11.36
C PHE A 186 18.32 -8.82 10.11
N VAL A 187 19.37 -8.77 9.31
CA VAL A 187 19.54 -9.74 8.22
C VAL A 187 19.84 -11.06 8.91
N PRO A 188 18.89 -12.01 9.02
CA PRO A 188 19.16 -13.27 9.67
C PRO A 188 20.33 -13.94 8.95
N SER A 189 21.21 -14.61 9.69
CA SER A 189 22.17 -15.53 9.10
C SER A 189 21.46 -16.49 8.15
N ALA A 190 22.16 -17.02 7.14
CA ALA A 190 21.55 -17.87 6.11
C ALA A 190 20.68 -18.99 6.71
N ASP A 191 21.08 -19.57 7.85
CA ASP A 191 20.34 -20.61 8.58
C ASP A 191 18.99 -20.10 9.10
N LYS A 192 18.91 -18.90 9.70
CA LYS A 192 17.64 -18.32 10.18
C LYS A 192 16.69 -17.91 9.06
N ARG A 193 17.22 -17.63 7.86
CA ARG A 193 16.37 -17.38 6.67
C ARG A 193 15.78 -18.68 6.15
N LEU A 194 16.53 -19.77 6.20
CA LEU A 194 16.05 -21.10 5.86
C LEU A 194 14.90 -21.52 6.79
N ASP A 195 15.07 -21.41 8.11
CA ASP A 195 14.02 -21.72 9.09
C ASP A 195 12.75 -20.87 8.88
N GLN A 196 12.91 -19.57 8.55
CA GLN A 196 11.77 -18.70 8.24
C GLN A 196 11.07 -19.08 6.93
N VAL A 197 11.83 -19.46 5.89
CA VAL A 197 11.27 -19.92 4.61
C VAL A 197 10.57 -21.27 4.79
N GLU A 198 11.14 -22.18 5.56
CA GLU A 198 10.52 -23.45 5.87
C GLU A 198 9.21 -23.27 6.65
N GLY A 199 9.18 -22.38 7.65
CA GLY A 199 7.95 -22.02 8.38
C GLY A 199 6.88 -21.41 7.48
N MET A 200 7.27 -20.52 6.55
CA MET A 200 6.34 -19.94 5.56
C MET A 200 5.82 -20.99 4.57
N ILE A 201 6.62 -21.97 4.19
CA ILE A 201 6.21 -23.07 3.30
C ILE A 201 5.20 -23.97 4.01
N GLU A 202 5.39 -24.24 5.31
CA GLU A 202 4.45 -25.02 6.12
C GLU A 202 3.10 -24.30 6.25
N GLU A 203 3.11 -23.01 6.65
CA GLU A 203 1.89 -22.19 6.70
C GLU A 203 1.17 -22.08 5.34
N PHE A 204 1.93 -22.04 4.24
CA PHE A 204 1.35 -22.03 2.90
C PHE A 204 0.69 -23.36 2.53
N LYS A 205 1.25 -24.49 2.98
CA LYS A 205 0.63 -25.81 2.79
C LYS A 205 -0.68 -25.92 3.57
N ASP A 206 -0.66 -25.52 4.84
CA ASP A 206 -1.85 -25.56 5.71
C ASP A 206 -2.97 -24.69 5.14
N LEU A 207 -2.65 -23.48 4.69
CA LEU A 207 -3.61 -22.57 4.05
C LEU A 207 -4.16 -23.16 2.75
N LYS A 208 -3.35 -23.84 1.97
CA LYS A 208 -3.79 -24.51 0.75
C LYS A 208 -4.76 -25.65 1.05
N GLU A 209 -4.49 -26.45 2.07
CA GLU A 209 -5.37 -27.53 2.51
C GLU A 209 -6.72 -26.97 3.01
N GLU A 210 -6.69 -25.86 3.78
CA GLU A 210 -7.90 -25.17 4.24
C GLU A 210 -8.74 -24.65 3.07
N VAL A 211 -8.09 -24.05 2.07
CA VAL A 211 -8.77 -23.56 0.86
C VAL A 211 -9.39 -24.73 0.07
N GLU A 212 -8.74 -25.87 -0.03
CA GLU A 212 -9.29 -27.05 -0.70
C GLU A 212 -10.49 -27.62 0.07
N ALA A 213 -10.41 -27.68 1.39
CA ALA A 213 -11.52 -28.10 2.25
C ALA A 213 -12.72 -27.17 2.13
N LEU A 214 -12.53 -25.85 2.14
CA LEU A 214 -13.59 -24.87 1.93
C LEU A 214 -14.21 -24.98 0.55
N ARG A 215 -13.41 -25.22 -0.49
CA ARG A 215 -13.93 -25.45 -1.86
C ARG A 215 -14.78 -26.72 -1.96
N TYR A 216 -14.40 -27.77 -1.22
CA TYR A 216 -15.19 -29.01 -1.16
C TYR A 216 -16.55 -28.75 -0.49
N GLN A 217 -16.56 -28.10 0.69
CA GLN A 217 -17.79 -27.72 1.40
C GLN A 217 -18.71 -26.84 0.55
N LEU A 218 -18.14 -25.92 -0.20
CA LEU A 218 -18.89 -25.02 -1.08
C LEU A 218 -19.54 -25.77 -2.25
N ARG A 219 -18.89 -26.79 -2.79
CA ARG A 219 -19.47 -27.67 -3.82
C ARG A 219 -20.62 -28.49 -3.24
N GLU A 220 -20.41 -29.12 -2.09
CA GLU A 220 -21.44 -29.90 -1.40
C GLU A 220 -22.68 -29.07 -1.08
N LEU A 221 -22.48 -27.85 -0.56
CA LEU A 221 -23.56 -26.90 -0.30
C LEU A 221 -24.28 -26.50 -1.61
N SER A 222 -23.53 -26.26 -2.68
CA SER A 222 -24.09 -25.93 -3.99
C SER A 222 -24.95 -27.06 -4.57
N ASP A 223 -24.48 -28.31 -4.41
CA ASP A 223 -25.22 -29.49 -4.90
C ASP A 223 -26.47 -29.75 -4.05
N ASN A 224 -26.37 -29.60 -2.73
CA ASN A 224 -27.53 -29.67 -1.83
C ASN A 224 -28.57 -28.59 -2.16
N TYR A 225 -28.12 -27.35 -2.43
CA TYR A 225 -29.00 -26.27 -2.85
C TYR A 225 -29.68 -26.55 -4.20
N ARG A 226 -28.97 -27.14 -5.17
CA ARG A 226 -29.59 -27.56 -6.45
C ARG A 226 -30.63 -28.64 -6.26
N GLN A 227 -30.34 -29.65 -5.45
CA GLN A 227 -31.33 -30.74 -5.14
C GLN A 227 -32.56 -30.18 -4.41
N PHE A 228 -32.35 -29.28 -3.45
CA PHE A 228 -33.45 -28.61 -2.76
C PHE A 228 -34.33 -27.82 -3.73
N ARG A 229 -33.71 -27.05 -4.61
CA ARG A 229 -34.43 -26.25 -5.62
C ARG A 229 -35.29 -27.13 -6.56
N THR A 230 -34.78 -28.28 -7.02
CA THR A 230 -35.51 -29.21 -7.89
C THR A 230 -36.69 -29.91 -7.19
N GLN A 231 -36.81 -29.84 -5.86
CA GLN A 231 -37.99 -30.37 -5.15
C GLN A 231 -39.18 -29.40 -5.12
N PHE A 232 -38.95 -28.15 -5.51
CA PHE A 232 -39.97 -27.10 -5.49
C PHE A 232 -40.29 -26.53 -6.89
N GLU A 233 -39.66 -27.01 -7.93
CA GLU A 233 -40.02 -26.83 -9.37
C GLU A 233 -40.75 -28.06 -9.88
#